data_1a1eb00fa527ff0442e5bf4ea7182849
#
_entry.id   1a1eb00fa527ff0442e5bf4ea7182849
#
_cell.length_a   1.000
_cell.length_b   1.000
_cell.length_c   1.000
_cell.angle_alpha   90.00
_cell.angle_beta   90.00
_cell.angle_gamma   90.00
#
_symmetry.space_group_name_H-M   'P 1'
#
loop_
_entity.id
_entity.type
_entity.pdbx_description
1 polymer ?
#
loop_
_entity_poly.entity_id
_entity_poly.type
_entity_poly.pdbx_seq_one_letter_code
_entity_poly.pdbx_strand_id
1 'polypeptide(L)'
;MAIEFNNGFATESGLVTVYNVNSNGEYIGTTEEWVSAGTGLPANCYIEKALNPRKGYAIIRNSSDKWEYVEDHRNEKVYSKADGTELTITTLGPVPDTHTTLPRPSEVYTFDNKKNEWALDDALAKDHLSKQQEAVWEQIKAYRAARAKLGVHIKSVDKWFETGEEEKIKILGLLALVDKLGLPSDATVPGFDWATMDNTTVPVSKDLLLEIITEMAKAENADHLVSWEHHQEMLKVEDPTTHDYKTNWVPRFNESGIVVKPKVRPPEPTPASATTIKPGARQ
;
A
#
# COMPACT_ATOMS: atom_id res chain seq x y z
N MET A 1 -61.45 27.28 -5.62
CA MET A 1 -61.92 26.19 -4.73
C MET A 1 -61.04 24.99 -5.00
N ALA A 2 -60.75 24.16 -3.97
CA ALA A 2 -59.98 22.93 -4.21
C ALA A 2 -60.89 21.92 -4.82
N ILE A 3 -60.49 21.22 -5.88
CA ILE A 3 -61.25 20.16 -6.55
C ILE A 3 -61.42 19.00 -5.58
N GLU A 4 -62.65 18.51 -5.39
CA GLU A 4 -62.92 17.34 -4.57
C GLU A 4 -62.80 16.06 -5.40
N PHE A 5 -62.33 14.99 -4.75
CA PHE A 5 -62.24 13.68 -5.37
C PHE A 5 -63.19 12.70 -4.65
N ASN A 6 -64.05 12.06 -5.43
CA ASN A 6 -64.94 11.01 -4.93
C ASN A 6 -64.51 9.66 -5.53
N ASN A 7 -64.22 8.68 -4.67
CA ASN A 7 -63.72 7.36 -5.08
C ASN A 7 -62.51 7.44 -6.05
N GLY A 8 -61.61 8.44 -5.88
CA GLY A 8 -60.41 8.63 -6.72
C GLY A 8 -60.67 9.41 -8.02
N PHE A 9 -61.92 9.88 -8.29
CA PHE A 9 -62.25 10.64 -9.49
C PHE A 9 -62.65 12.08 -9.11
N ALA A 10 -62.17 13.03 -9.90
CA ALA A 10 -62.48 14.45 -9.73
C ALA A 10 -63.95 14.74 -9.96
N THR A 11 -64.57 15.53 -9.09
CA THR A 11 -65.99 15.91 -9.22
C THR A 11 -66.23 17.03 -10.21
N GLU A 12 -65.17 17.86 -10.49
CA GLU A 12 -65.17 18.94 -11.46
C GLU A 12 -63.83 19.04 -12.16
N SER A 13 -63.77 19.76 -13.29
CA SER A 13 -62.54 19.96 -14.03
C SER A 13 -61.80 21.20 -13.54
N GLY A 14 -60.43 21.12 -13.42
CA GLY A 14 -59.62 22.27 -13.02
C GLY A 14 -58.17 21.90 -12.72
N LEU A 15 -57.42 22.89 -12.24
CA LEU A 15 -56.02 22.73 -11.82
C LEU A 15 -55.98 22.22 -10.38
N VAL A 16 -55.12 21.21 -10.15
CA VAL A 16 -54.88 20.60 -8.83
C VAL A 16 -53.36 20.60 -8.58
N THR A 17 -52.95 21.07 -7.43
CA THR A 17 -51.58 20.90 -6.96
C THR A 17 -51.35 19.43 -6.61
N VAL A 18 -50.39 18.79 -7.25
CA VAL A 18 -50.01 17.40 -7.00
C VAL A 18 -48.56 17.28 -6.56
N TYR A 19 -48.31 16.27 -5.73
CA TYR A 19 -47.04 15.91 -5.17
C TYR A 19 -46.53 14.64 -5.89
N ASN A 20 -45.49 14.77 -6.66
CA ASN A 20 -45.01 13.72 -7.58
C ASN A 20 -43.97 12.83 -6.89
N VAL A 21 -44.02 11.54 -7.21
CA VAL A 21 -43.01 10.57 -6.80
C VAL A 21 -42.42 9.86 -8.01
N ASN A 22 -41.15 9.42 -7.87
CA ASN A 22 -40.54 8.54 -8.86
C ASN A 22 -41.02 7.09 -8.72
N SER A 23 -40.50 6.17 -9.55
CA SER A 23 -40.82 4.75 -9.53
C SER A 23 -40.55 4.04 -8.19
N ASN A 24 -39.73 4.63 -7.33
CA ASN A 24 -39.36 4.11 -6.00
C ASN A 24 -40.21 4.75 -4.87
N GLY A 25 -41.22 5.59 -5.21
CA GLY A 25 -42.01 6.31 -4.25
C GLY A 25 -41.33 7.55 -3.64
N GLU A 26 -40.16 7.95 -4.12
CA GLU A 26 -39.43 9.11 -3.61
C GLU A 26 -40.04 10.39 -4.18
N TYR A 27 -40.31 11.37 -3.31
CA TYR A 27 -40.84 12.68 -3.70
C TYR A 27 -39.82 13.45 -4.54
N ILE A 28 -40.29 13.88 -5.72
CA ILE A 28 -39.42 14.59 -6.72
C ILE A 28 -39.88 16.03 -6.98
N GLY A 29 -40.99 16.45 -6.42
CA GLY A 29 -41.43 17.83 -6.58
C GLY A 29 -42.96 17.97 -6.65
N THR A 30 -43.37 19.23 -6.75
CA THR A 30 -44.79 19.61 -6.82
C THR A 30 -45.08 20.26 -8.17
N THR A 31 -46.18 19.87 -8.82
CA THR A 31 -46.66 20.50 -10.07
C THR A 31 -48.15 20.84 -9.95
N GLU A 32 -48.62 21.67 -10.87
CA GLU A 32 -50.07 21.85 -11.06
C GLU A 32 -50.49 21.05 -12.28
N GLU A 33 -51.48 20.18 -12.11
CA GLU A 33 -52.00 19.32 -13.15
C GLU A 33 -53.48 19.63 -13.42
N TRP A 34 -53.85 19.67 -14.71
CA TRP A 34 -55.23 19.79 -15.10
C TRP A 34 -55.90 18.42 -15.03
N VAL A 35 -56.97 18.34 -14.21
CA VAL A 35 -57.74 17.12 -14.08
C VAL A 35 -59.16 17.39 -14.63
N SER A 36 -59.70 16.50 -15.44
CA SER A 36 -61.05 16.58 -15.97
C SER A 36 -62.04 15.91 -15.04
N ALA A 37 -63.26 16.43 -14.96
CA ALA A 37 -64.31 15.78 -14.19
C ALA A 37 -64.48 14.31 -14.58
N GLY A 38 -64.58 13.43 -13.60
CA GLY A 38 -64.69 11.98 -13.84
C GLY A 38 -63.39 11.25 -14.16
N THR A 39 -62.23 11.95 -14.11
CA THR A 39 -60.91 11.30 -14.27
C THR A 39 -60.16 11.26 -12.93
N GLY A 40 -59.23 10.29 -12.80
CA GLY A 40 -58.33 10.22 -11.65
C GLY A 40 -57.07 11.10 -11.82
N LEU A 41 -56.24 11.16 -10.80
CA LEU A 41 -54.94 11.80 -10.87
C LEU A 41 -54.01 11.05 -11.86
N PRO A 42 -53.03 11.75 -12.46
CA PRO A 42 -51.94 11.08 -13.16
C PRO A 42 -51.22 10.05 -12.28
N ALA A 43 -50.60 9.06 -12.90
CA ALA A 43 -49.83 8.06 -12.15
C ALA A 43 -48.70 8.70 -11.33
N ASN A 44 -48.41 8.17 -10.15
CA ASN A 44 -47.38 8.65 -9.24
C ASN A 44 -47.58 10.09 -8.73
N CYS A 45 -48.81 10.57 -8.68
CA CYS A 45 -49.21 11.88 -8.18
C CYS A 45 -50.17 11.74 -6.99
N TYR A 46 -50.00 12.57 -6.00
CA TYR A 46 -50.80 12.61 -4.78
C TYR A 46 -51.30 14.05 -4.51
N ILE A 47 -52.51 14.20 -3.98
CA ILE A 47 -53.03 15.50 -3.56
C ILE A 47 -52.67 15.82 -2.10
N GLU A 48 -52.36 14.77 -1.33
CA GLU A 48 -51.91 14.96 0.05
C GLU A 48 -50.55 15.62 0.07
N LYS A 49 -50.41 16.74 0.78
CA LYS A 49 -49.22 17.51 0.85
C LYS A 49 -48.04 16.68 1.40
N ALA A 50 -46.92 16.63 0.64
CA ALA A 50 -45.72 16.00 1.08
C ALA A 50 -45.13 16.71 2.33
N LEU A 51 -44.30 15.99 3.09
CA LEU A 51 -43.56 16.56 4.22
C LEU A 51 -42.64 17.68 3.74
N ASN A 52 -42.28 18.56 4.66
CA ASN A 52 -41.29 19.62 4.34
C ASN A 52 -39.91 19.00 4.15
N PRO A 53 -39.06 19.51 3.22
CA PRO A 53 -37.70 19.02 3.04
C PRO A 53 -36.92 19.10 4.34
N ARG A 54 -36.15 18.01 4.63
CA ARG A 54 -35.27 17.91 5.80
C ARG A 54 -33.88 17.49 5.34
N LYS A 55 -32.86 18.21 5.77
CA LYS A 55 -31.46 17.89 5.42
C LYS A 55 -31.09 16.46 5.88
N GLY A 56 -30.48 15.67 4.99
CA GLY A 56 -30.08 14.30 5.26
C GLY A 56 -31.21 13.27 5.18
N TYR A 57 -32.39 13.67 4.67
CA TYR A 57 -33.53 12.79 4.50
C TYR A 57 -34.18 12.98 3.14
N ALA A 58 -34.54 11.88 2.51
CA ALA A 58 -35.51 11.84 1.43
C ALA A 58 -36.92 11.69 1.99
N ILE A 59 -37.91 12.14 1.22
CA ILE A 59 -39.32 11.96 1.54
C ILE A 59 -39.82 10.87 0.61
N ILE A 60 -40.42 9.83 1.16
CA ILE A 60 -41.01 8.73 0.38
C ILE A 60 -42.49 8.54 0.68
N ARG A 61 -43.19 7.96 -0.28
CA ARG A 61 -44.53 7.42 -0.09
C ARG A 61 -44.39 5.94 0.22
N ASN A 62 -44.70 5.54 1.45
CA ASN A 62 -44.53 4.17 1.89
C ASN A 62 -45.68 3.25 1.42
N SER A 63 -45.54 1.94 1.66
CA SER A 63 -46.50 0.93 1.28
C SER A 63 -47.91 1.08 1.95
N SER A 64 -47.98 1.89 3.01
CA SER A 64 -49.22 2.24 3.69
C SER A 64 -49.83 3.56 3.17
N ASP A 65 -49.31 4.03 2.04
CA ASP A 65 -49.75 5.26 1.38
C ASP A 65 -49.66 6.51 2.28
N LYS A 66 -48.49 6.61 3.03
CA LYS A 66 -48.19 7.75 3.89
C LYS A 66 -46.79 8.31 3.57
N TRP A 67 -46.66 9.63 3.73
CA TRP A 67 -45.36 10.30 3.63
C TRP A 67 -44.51 10.01 4.85
N GLU A 68 -43.27 9.62 4.61
CA GLU A 68 -42.28 9.42 5.68
C GLU A 68 -40.90 9.92 5.28
N TYR A 69 -40.04 10.19 6.28
CA TYR A 69 -38.65 10.50 6.08
C TYR A 69 -37.82 9.23 6.12
N VAL A 70 -36.94 9.08 5.14
CA VAL A 70 -35.91 8.04 5.11
C VAL A 70 -34.55 8.72 5.05
N GLU A 71 -33.59 8.26 5.84
CA GLU A 71 -32.23 8.79 5.80
C GLU A 71 -31.65 8.69 4.39
N ASP A 72 -30.97 9.76 3.97
CA ASP A 72 -30.36 9.85 2.64
C ASP A 72 -28.87 10.13 2.75
N HIS A 73 -28.12 9.05 2.70
CA HIS A 73 -26.65 9.04 2.71
C HIS A 73 -26.07 8.80 1.30
N ARG A 74 -26.85 8.88 0.25
CA ARG A 74 -26.40 8.69 -1.14
C ARG A 74 -25.28 9.66 -1.46
N ASN A 75 -24.24 9.14 -2.16
CA ASN A 75 -22.98 9.80 -2.49
C ASN A 75 -22.04 10.07 -1.28
N GLU A 76 -22.41 9.66 -0.07
CA GLU A 76 -21.50 9.70 1.05
C GLU A 76 -20.53 8.49 1.01
N LYS A 77 -19.28 8.73 1.44
CA LYS A 77 -18.30 7.70 1.62
C LYS A 77 -18.43 7.07 2.99
N VAL A 78 -18.43 5.77 3.02
CA VAL A 78 -18.43 4.96 4.24
C VAL A 78 -17.34 3.91 4.17
N TYR A 79 -16.94 3.41 5.32
CA TYR A 79 -15.81 2.50 5.46
C TYR A 79 -16.28 1.22 6.16
N SER A 80 -15.90 0.07 5.62
CA SER A 80 -16.16 -1.24 6.21
C SER A 80 -15.50 -1.31 7.60
N LYS A 81 -16.27 -1.67 8.61
CA LYS A 81 -15.77 -1.86 9.98
C LYS A 81 -14.80 -3.05 10.10
N ALA A 82 -14.83 -3.97 9.14
CA ALA A 82 -13.99 -5.16 9.15
C ALA A 82 -12.55 -4.85 8.71
N ASP A 83 -12.39 -4.03 7.65
CA ASP A 83 -11.09 -3.84 7.00
C ASP A 83 -10.80 -2.39 6.58
N GLY A 84 -11.75 -1.47 6.76
CA GLY A 84 -11.62 -0.08 6.37
C GLY A 84 -11.82 0.19 4.87
N THR A 85 -12.27 -0.78 4.08
CA THR A 85 -12.52 -0.60 2.64
C THR A 85 -13.56 0.50 2.42
N GLU A 86 -13.25 1.46 1.56
CA GLU A 86 -14.13 2.57 1.20
C GLU A 86 -15.25 2.11 0.27
N LEU A 87 -16.47 2.54 0.56
CA LEU A 87 -17.66 2.35 -0.27
C LEU A 87 -18.40 3.68 -0.39
N THR A 88 -18.97 3.97 -1.55
CA THR A 88 -19.92 5.08 -1.72
C THR A 88 -21.34 4.53 -1.67
N ILE A 89 -22.19 5.11 -0.82
CA ILE A 89 -23.59 4.72 -0.71
C ILE A 89 -24.33 5.16 -1.96
N THR A 90 -25.06 4.23 -2.58
CA THR A 90 -25.86 4.49 -3.80
C THR A 90 -27.36 4.32 -3.59
N THR A 91 -27.76 3.70 -2.48
CA THR A 91 -29.15 3.40 -2.16
C THR A 91 -29.67 4.30 -1.05
N LEU A 92 -30.96 4.60 -1.08
CA LEU A 92 -31.64 5.32 -0.01
C LEU A 92 -31.74 4.43 1.24
N GLY A 93 -31.55 5.03 2.40
CA GLY A 93 -31.62 4.34 3.70
C GLY A 93 -30.46 4.70 4.63
N PRO A 94 -30.47 4.16 5.84
CA PRO A 94 -29.41 4.38 6.82
C PRO A 94 -28.09 3.78 6.37
N VAL A 95 -27.00 4.27 6.94
CA VAL A 95 -25.67 3.64 6.78
C VAL A 95 -25.75 2.20 7.29
N PRO A 96 -25.33 1.19 6.49
CA PRO A 96 -25.35 -0.20 6.93
C PRO A 96 -24.54 -0.40 8.23
N ASP A 97 -25.02 -1.23 9.15
CA ASP A 97 -24.38 -1.51 10.44
C ASP A 97 -22.94 -2.04 10.32
N THR A 98 -22.59 -2.62 9.18
CA THR A 98 -21.25 -3.11 8.85
C THR A 98 -20.28 -2.00 8.45
N HIS A 99 -20.75 -0.76 8.29
CA HIS A 99 -19.97 0.38 7.84
C HIS A 99 -20.01 1.53 8.85
N THR A 100 -19.07 2.44 8.71
CA THR A 100 -18.96 3.69 9.48
C THR A 100 -18.59 4.85 8.54
N THR A 101 -18.92 6.07 8.93
CA THR A 101 -18.48 7.28 8.23
C THR A 101 -17.04 7.68 8.60
N LEU A 102 -16.46 7.02 9.59
CA LEU A 102 -15.10 7.29 10.06
C LEU A 102 -14.08 6.53 9.20
N PRO A 103 -13.15 7.21 8.51
CA PRO A 103 -12.09 6.53 7.79
C PRO A 103 -11.15 5.79 8.74
N ARG A 104 -10.68 4.61 8.34
CA ARG A 104 -9.67 3.86 9.10
C ARG A 104 -8.33 4.61 9.05
N PRO A 105 -7.70 4.95 10.20
CA PRO A 105 -6.45 5.72 10.19
C PRO A 105 -5.28 4.98 9.53
N SER A 106 -5.15 3.68 9.79
CA SER A 106 -4.17 2.79 9.17
C SER A 106 -4.54 1.32 9.39
N GLU A 107 -3.77 0.40 8.81
CA GLU A 107 -4.00 -1.05 8.91
C GLU A 107 -3.83 -1.64 10.32
N VAL A 108 -3.23 -0.89 11.24
CA VAL A 108 -3.04 -1.32 12.64
C VAL A 108 -4.20 -0.96 13.57
N TYR A 109 -5.29 -0.40 13.02
CA TYR A 109 -6.50 -0.07 13.78
C TYR A 109 -7.59 -1.09 13.51
N THR A 110 -8.35 -1.44 14.55
CA THR A 110 -9.56 -2.26 14.48
C THR A 110 -10.76 -1.45 14.94
N PHE A 111 -11.97 -1.77 14.44
CA PHE A 111 -13.16 -1.01 14.79
C PHE A 111 -13.77 -1.53 16.11
N ASP A 112 -13.84 -0.67 17.12
CA ASP A 112 -14.53 -0.96 18.39
C ASP A 112 -16.03 -0.62 18.24
N ASN A 113 -16.87 -1.63 18.08
CA ASN A 113 -18.31 -1.47 17.94
C ASN A 113 -18.99 -0.89 19.19
N LYS A 114 -18.37 -1.01 20.38
CA LYS A 114 -18.94 -0.48 21.64
C LYS A 114 -18.75 1.03 21.72
N LYS A 115 -17.57 1.50 21.29
CA LYS A 115 -17.22 2.91 21.28
C LYS A 115 -17.59 3.62 19.98
N ASN A 116 -17.88 2.83 18.93
CA ASN A 116 -18.14 3.29 17.56
C ASN A 116 -16.97 4.13 16.99
N GLU A 117 -15.73 3.65 17.21
CA GLU A 117 -14.50 4.31 16.78
C GLU A 117 -13.44 3.28 16.35
N TRP A 118 -12.44 3.74 15.59
CA TRP A 118 -11.24 2.96 15.32
C TRP A 118 -10.29 3.03 16.51
N ALA A 119 -9.91 1.89 17.04
CA ALA A 119 -8.94 1.76 18.12
C ALA A 119 -7.64 1.12 17.61
N LEU A 120 -6.50 1.62 18.10
CA LEU A 120 -5.21 0.98 17.84
C LEU A 120 -5.23 -0.45 18.39
N ASP A 121 -4.83 -1.39 17.55
CA ASP A 121 -4.62 -2.78 17.93
C ASP A 121 -3.13 -3.02 18.16
N ASP A 122 -2.74 -3.16 19.42
CA ASP A 122 -1.34 -3.33 19.83
C ASP A 122 -0.68 -4.57 19.19
N ALA A 123 -1.45 -5.64 18.96
CA ALA A 123 -0.93 -6.85 18.34
C ALA A 123 -0.65 -6.62 16.85
N LEU A 124 -1.57 -5.97 16.14
CA LEU A 124 -1.36 -5.59 14.75
C LEU A 124 -0.24 -4.57 14.59
N ALA A 125 -0.16 -3.58 15.48
CA ALA A 125 0.90 -2.57 15.47
C ALA A 125 2.29 -3.22 15.66
N LYS A 126 2.40 -4.16 16.60
CA LYS A 126 3.64 -4.91 16.84
C LYS A 126 4.02 -5.80 15.65
N ASP A 127 3.07 -6.50 15.06
CA ASP A 127 3.29 -7.34 13.87
C ASP A 127 3.73 -6.48 12.66
N HIS A 128 3.05 -5.36 12.45
CA HIS A 128 3.40 -4.41 11.40
C HIS A 128 4.82 -3.86 11.56
N LEU A 129 5.17 -3.39 12.78
CA LEU A 129 6.51 -2.92 13.10
C LEU A 129 7.57 -4.01 12.86
N SER A 130 7.30 -5.25 13.31
CA SER A 130 8.22 -6.38 13.10
C SER A 130 8.45 -6.66 11.62
N LYS A 131 7.40 -6.60 10.79
CA LYS A 131 7.51 -6.77 9.33
C LYS A 131 8.31 -5.65 8.67
N GLN A 132 8.13 -4.41 9.11
CA GLN A 132 8.92 -3.27 8.62
C GLN A 132 10.40 -3.44 8.99
N GLN A 133 10.69 -3.82 10.23
CA GLN A 133 12.06 -4.08 10.71
C GLN A 133 12.73 -5.19 9.90
N GLU A 134 12.04 -6.30 9.65
CA GLU A 134 12.56 -7.38 8.82
C GLU A 134 12.82 -6.92 7.37
N ALA A 135 11.89 -6.17 6.78
CA ALA A 135 12.04 -5.67 5.41
C ALA A 135 13.24 -4.73 5.27
N VAL A 136 13.46 -3.83 6.22
CA VAL A 136 14.62 -2.92 6.22
C VAL A 136 15.91 -3.70 6.47
N TRP A 137 15.89 -4.68 7.38
CA TRP A 137 17.05 -5.54 7.60
C TRP A 137 17.47 -6.32 6.34
N GLU A 138 16.51 -6.83 5.57
CA GLU A 138 16.82 -7.45 4.28
C GLU A 138 17.46 -6.47 3.28
N GLN A 139 17.02 -5.20 3.28
CA GLN A 139 17.64 -4.16 2.46
C GLN A 139 19.08 -3.86 2.90
N ILE A 140 19.35 -3.75 4.20
CA ILE A 140 20.70 -3.56 4.74
C ILE A 140 21.61 -4.72 4.32
N LYS A 141 21.15 -5.96 4.46
CA LYS A 141 21.91 -7.16 4.04
C LYS A 141 22.17 -7.18 2.53
N ALA A 142 21.18 -6.81 1.73
CA ALA A 142 21.32 -6.72 0.28
C ALA A 142 22.34 -5.63 -0.12
N TYR A 143 22.30 -4.48 0.54
CA TYR A 143 23.25 -3.40 0.33
C TYR A 143 24.68 -3.84 0.67
N ARG A 144 24.89 -4.46 1.85
CA ARG A 144 26.17 -5.05 2.23
C ARG A 144 26.68 -6.06 1.19
N ALA A 145 25.83 -6.96 0.72
CA ALA A 145 26.20 -7.95 -0.29
C ALA A 145 26.58 -7.31 -1.64
N ALA A 146 25.93 -6.22 -2.02
CA ALA A 146 26.31 -5.46 -3.21
C ALA A 146 27.68 -4.78 -3.05
N ARG A 147 27.98 -4.27 -1.85
CA ARG A 147 29.27 -3.65 -1.54
C ARG A 147 30.45 -4.62 -1.62
N ALA A 148 30.23 -5.90 -1.27
CA ALA A 148 31.26 -6.92 -1.33
C ALA A 148 31.93 -7.08 -2.72
N LYS A 149 31.31 -6.55 -3.77
CA LYS A 149 31.82 -6.58 -5.16
C LYS A 149 32.53 -5.29 -5.59
N LEU A 150 32.58 -4.28 -4.72
CA LEU A 150 33.12 -2.96 -5.08
C LEU A 150 34.63 -2.80 -4.89
N GLY A 151 35.33 -3.88 -4.69
CA GLY A 151 36.77 -3.88 -4.64
C GLY A 151 37.38 -3.40 -3.31
N VAL A 152 38.68 -3.64 -3.18
CA VAL A 152 39.52 -3.14 -2.10
C VAL A 152 40.72 -2.40 -2.66
N HIS A 153 41.13 -1.37 -1.95
CA HIS A 153 42.33 -0.61 -2.29
C HIS A 153 43.58 -1.26 -1.68
N ILE A 154 44.55 -1.60 -2.52
CA ILE A 154 45.82 -2.21 -2.12
C ILE A 154 46.91 -1.15 -2.14
N LYS A 155 47.38 -0.81 -0.94
CA LYS A 155 48.31 0.34 -0.74
C LYS A 155 49.66 0.12 -1.34
N SER A 156 50.20 -1.11 -1.34
CA SER A 156 51.54 -1.41 -1.85
C SER A 156 51.72 -1.08 -3.34
N VAL A 157 50.61 -1.17 -4.10
CA VAL A 157 50.61 -0.92 -5.55
C VAL A 157 49.73 0.27 -5.95
N ASP A 158 49.01 0.88 -4.98
CA ASP A 158 48.08 1.99 -5.16
C ASP A 158 47.00 1.69 -6.23
N LYS A 159 46.38 0.52 -6.14
CA LYS A 159 45.38 0.04 -7.07
C LYS A 159 44.15 -0.56 -6.36
N TRP A 160 43.03 -0.52 -7.05
CA TRP A 160 41.81 -1.18 -6.63
C TRP A 160 41.66 -2.55 -7.30
N PHE A 161 41.39 -3.56 -6.49
CA PHE A 161 41.19 -4.94 -6.93
C PHE A 161 39.75 -5.33 -6.75
N GLU A 162 39.20 -5.99 -7.75
CA GLU A 162 37.84 -6.55 -7.66
C GLU A 162 37.75 -7.58 -6.54
N THR A 163 36.61 -7.60 -5.86
CA THR A 163 36.33 -8.50 -4.74
C THR A 163 35.03 -9.23 -4.96
N GLY A 164 35.07 -10.52 -5.04
CA GLY A 164 33.92 -11.38 -5.20
C GLY A 164 34.32 -12.80 -4.87
N GLU A 165 33.41 -13.73 -4.87
CA GLU A 165 33.71 -15.13 -4.60
C GLU A 165 34.61 -15.73 -5.68
N GLU A 166 34.46 -15.32 -6.94
CA GLU A 166 35.32 -15.77 -8.03
C GLU A 166 36.75 -15.30 -7.85
N GLU A 167 36.96 -14.02 -7.48
CA GLU A 167 38.26 -13.44 -7.24
C GLU A 167 38.93 -14.09 -6.04
N LYS A 168 38.21 -14.36 -4.95
CA LYS A 168 38.73 -15.12 -3.81
C LYS A 168 39.24 -16.50 -4.22
N ILE A 169 38.45 -17.23 -5.03
CA ILE A 169 38.84 -18.55 -5.53
C ILE A 169 40.13 -18.45 -6.40
N LYS A 170 40.18 -17.48 -7.29
CA LYS A 170 41.39 -17.24 -8.13
C LYS A 170 42.62 -16.94 -7.27
N ILE A 171 42.50 -16.05 -6.26
CA ILE A 171 43.56 -15.71 -5.35
C ILE A 171 44.06 -16.94 -4.59
N LEU A 172 43.17 -17.73 -4.01
CA LEU A 172 43.50 -18.94 -3.27
C LEU A 172 44.17 -19.98 -4.18
N GLY A 173 43.69 -20.13 -5.42
CA GLY A 173 44.29 -20.99 -6.42
C GLY A 173 45.71 -20.55 -6.78
N LEU A 174 45.96 -19.25 -6.97
CA LEU A 174 47.28 -18.72 -7.25
C LEU A 174 48.22 -18.82 -6.04
N LEU A 175 47.75 -18.59 -4.82
CA LEU A 175 48.53 -18.81 -3.61
C LEU A 175 49.02 -20.27 -3.50
N ALA A 176 48.13 -21.23 -3.74
CA ALA A 176 48.51 -22.64 -3.75
C ALA A 176 49.54 -22.97 -4.86
N LEU A 177 49.42 -22.35 -6.04
CA LEU A 177 50.36 -22.51 -7.13
C LEU A 177 51.76 -21.93 -6.78
N VAL A 178 51.80 -20.70 -6.24
CA VAL A 178 53.06 -20.04 -5.84
C VAL A 178 53.78 -20.86 -4.78
N ASP A 179 53.08 -21.39 -3.78
CA ASP A 179 53.65 -22.27 -2.76
C ASP A 179 54.26 -23.54 -3.38
N LYS A 180 53.56 -24.13 -4.35
CA LYS A 180 54.02 -25.33 -5.05
C LYS A 180 55.26 -25.05 -5.93
N LEU A 181 55.37 -23.87 -6.49
CA LEU A 181 56.52 -23.44 -7.30
C LEU A 181 57.74 -23.08 -6.45
N GLY A 182 57.58 -22.92 -5.14
CA GLY A 182 58.68 -22.55 -4.21
C GLY A 182 59.31 -21.18 -4.51
N LEU A 183 58.53 -20.28 -5.09
CA LEU A 183 59.01 -18.91 -5.39
C LEU A 183 59.17 -18.09 -4.11
N PRO A 184 60.18 -17.18 -4.04
CA PRO A 184 60.22 -16.15 -3.00
C PRO A 184 58.92 -15.36 -2.94
N SER A 185 58.54 -14.89 -1.76
CA SER A 185 57.23 -14.24 -1.56
C SER A 185 57.04 -12.93 -2.35
N ASP A 186 58.12 -12.21 -2.58
CA ASP A 186 58.22 -10.96 -3.36
C ASP A 186 58.42 -11.19 -4.87
N ALA A 187 58.76 -12.43 -5.27
CA ALA A 187 58.98 -12.75 -6.68
C ALA A 187 57.64 -12.77 -7.45
N THR A 188 57.65 -12.16 -8.64
CA THR A 188 56.49 -12.20 -9.53
C THR A 188 56.30 -13.58 -10.13
N VAL A 189 55.06 -14.01 -10.27
CA VAL A 189 54.67 -15.28 -10.91
C VAL A 189 54.79 -15.11 -12.43
N PRO A 190 55.66 -15.84 -13.11
CA PRO A 190 55.84 -15.66 -14.54
C PRO A 190 54.57 -15.88 -15.34
N GLY A 191 54.22 -14.93 -16.18
CA GLY A 191 53.04 -15.02 -17.04
C GLY A 191 51.68 -14.75 -16.36
N PHE A 192 51.68 -14.24 -15.11
CA PHE A 192 50.49 -13.86 -14.40
C PHE A 192 50.53 -12.37 -14.04
N ASP A 193 49.64 -11.61 -14.72
CA ASP A 193 49.36 -10.22 -14.37
C ASP A 193 47.90 -10.16 -13.94
N TRP A 194 47.58 -9.41 -12.87
CA TRP A 194 46.23 -9.20 -12.40
C TRP A 194 45.66 -7.90 -12.95
N ALA A 195 44.46 -7.98 -13.55
CA ALA A 195 43.72 -6.79 -13.99
C ALA A 195 43.13 -6.05 -12.78
N THR A 196 43.36 -4.75 -12.71
CA THR A 196 42.82 -3.86 -11.67
C THR A 196 41.57 -3.14 -12.15
N MET A 197 40.81 -2.57 -11.23
CA MET A 197 39.48 -1.93 -11.54
C MET A 197 39.63 -0.64 -12.37
N ASP A 198 40.86 -0.09 -12.51
CA ASP A 198 41.16 1.04 -13.41
C ASP A 198 41.60 0.57 -14.82
N ASN A 199 41.38 -0.71 -15.16
CA ASN A 199 41.76 -1.34 -16.43
C ASN A 199 43.31 -1.32 -16.71
N THR A 200 44.10 -1.36 -15.65
CA THR A 200 45.55 -1.61 -15.77
C THR A 200 45.88 -3.00 -15.24
N THR A 201 47.15 -3.44 -15.36
CA THR A 201 47.58 -4.73 -14.84
C THR A 201 48.72 -4.54 -13.84
N VAL A 202 48.81 -5.46 -12.88
CA VAL A 202 49.87 -5.54 -11.89
C VAL A 202 50.46 -6.95 -11.87
N PRO A 203 51.80 -7.11 -11.92
CA PRO A 203 52.42 -8.40 -11.77
C PRO A 203 52.07 -9.04 -10.42
N VAL A 204 51.74 -10.31 -10.43
CA VAL A 204 51.31 -11.05 -9.23
C VAL A 204 52.54 -11.59 -8.47
N SER A 205 52.58 -11.33 -7.15
CA SER A 205 53.50 -11.99 -6.22
C SER A 205 52.69 -12.61 -5.07
N LYS A 206 53.29 -13.51 -4.29
CA LYS A 206 52.67 -14.10 -3.10
C LYS A 206 52.28 -13.00 -2.09
N ASP A 207 53.19 -12.05 -1.85
CA ASP A 207 52.93 -10.95 -0.91
C ASP A 207 51.75 -10.10 -1.34
N LEU A 208 51.62 -9.80 -2.65
CA LEU A 208 50.49 -9.07 -3.19
C LEU A 208 49.16 -9.87 -3.01
N LEU A 209 49.14 -11.17 -3.30
CA LEU A 209 47.98 -12.01 -3.10
C LEU A 209 47.56 -12.09 -1.65
N LEU A 210 48.51 -12.18 -0.71
CA LEU A 210 48.24 -12.18 0.74
C LEU A 210 47.71 -10.81 1.22
N GLU A 211 48.23 -9.71 0.69
CA GLU A 211 47.73 -8.37 0.99
C GLU A 211 46.27 -8.24 0.49
N ILE A 212 45.97 -8.65 -0.76
CA ILE A 212 44.62 -8.57 -1.33
C ILE A 212 43.60 -9.35 -0.47
N ILE A 213 43.90 -10.64 -0.18
CA ILE A 213 42.96 -11.47 0.60
C ILE A 213 42.76 -10.93 2.03
N THR A 214 43.83 -10.36 2.62
CA THR A 214 43.78 -9.75 3.93
C THR A 214 42.89 -8.50 3.94
N GLU A 215 43.08 -7.60 2.95
CA GLU A 215 42.27 -6.39 2.83
C GLU A 215 40.79 -6.74 2.47
N MET A 216 40.54 -7.79 1.67
CA MET A 216 39.19 -8.31 1.44
C MET A 216 38.54 -8.74 2.76
N ALA A 217 39.22 -9.54 3.58
CA ALA A 217 38.67 -10.00 4.86
C ALA A 217 38.43 -8.83 5.82
N LYS A 218 39.32 -7.84 5.91
CA LYS A 218 39.12 -6.63 6.72
C LYS A 218 37.92 -5.83 6.24
N ALA A 219 37.76 -5.68 4.94
CA ALA A 219 36.70 -4.94 4.32
C ALA A 219 35.34 -5.59 4.56
N GLU A 220 35.24 -6.92 4.43
CA GLU A 220 34.04 -7.69 4.75
C GLU A 220 33.66 -7.58 6.22
N ASN A 221 34.64 -7.71 7.13
CA ASN A 221 34.39 -7.54 8.55
C ASN A 221 33.89 -6.14 8.88
N ALA A 222 34.49 -5.09 8.31
CA ALA A 222 34.03 -3.72 8.48
C ALA A 222 32.57 -3.54 8.01
N ASP A 223 32.23 -4.07 6.81
CA ASP A 223 30.86 -4.00 6.30
C ASP A 223 29.88 -4.81 7.17
N HIS A 224 30.30 -5.91 7.78
CA HIS A 224 29.49 -6.63 8.75
C HIS A 224 29.19 -5.80 10.00
N LEU A 225 30.21 -5.15 10.57
CA LEU A 225 30.06 -4.30 11.76
C LEU A 225 29.11 -3.12 11.47
N VAL A 226 29.32 -2.40 10.38
CA VAL A 226 28.46 -1.27 9.99
C VAL A 226 27.01 -1.74 9.74
N SER A 227 26.82 -2.88 9.05
CA SER A 227 25.46 -3.40 8.86
C SER A 227 24.77 -3.77 10.18
N TRP A 228 25.54 -4.27 11.15
CA TRP A 228 25.02 -4.55 12.49
C TRP A 228 24.65 -3.28 13.25
N GLU A 229 25.48 -2.24 13.17
CA GLU A 229 25.19 -0.92 13.75
C GLU A 229 23.86 -0.36 13.18
N HIS A 230 23.71 -0.35 11.85
CA HIS A 230 22.47 0.05 11.20
C HIS A 230 21.27 -0.78 11.65
N HIS A 231 21.44 -2.09 11.82
CA HIS A 231 20.38 -2.94 12.35
C HIS A 231 19.98 -2.52 13.77
N GLN A 232 20.94 -2.27 14.66
CA GLN A 232 20.65 -1.86 16.05
C GLN A 232 20.01 -0.45 16.11
N GLU A 233 20.40 0.46 15.21
CA GLU A 233 19.82 1.81 15.15
C GLU A 233 18.39 1.76 14.60
N MET A 234 18.16 1.01 13.53
CA MET A 234 16.84 0.81 12.93
C MET A 234 15.82 0.24 13.92
N LEU A 235 16.22 -0.61 14.85
CA LEU A 235 15.33 -1.15 15.89
C LEU A 235 14.87 -0.12 16.93
N LYS A 236 15.51 1.05 17.00
CA LYS A 236 15.21 2.11 17.98
C LYS A 236 14.29 3.18 17.43
N VAL A 237 14.08 3.23 16.11
CA VAL A 237 13.24 4.25 15.48
C VAL A 237 11.78 3.79 15.42
N GLU A 238 10.86 4.74 15.52
CA GLU A 238 9.42 4.48 15.49
C GLU A 238 8.98 3.94 14.12
N ASP A 239 9.52 4.50 13.04
CA ASP A 239 9.31 4.01 11.67
C ASP A 239 10.63 3.53 11.07
N PRO A 240 10.90 2.22 11.07
CA PRO A 240 12.13 1.64 10.51
C PRO A 240 12.38 1.98 9.05
N THR A 241 11.33 2.27 8.28
CA THR A 241 11.45 2.56 6.84
C THR A 241 12.14 3.89 6.55
N THR A 242 12.21 4.77 7.55
CA THR A 242 12.89 6.08 7.46
C THR A 242 14.39 6.01 7.75
N HIS A 243 14.89 4.85 8.19
CA HIS A 243 16.31 4.70 8.54
C HIS A 243 17.23 4.75 7.30
N ASP A 244 18.13 5.72 7.27
CA ASP A 244 19.14 5.83 6.20
C ASP A 244 20.33 4.93 6.46
N TYR A 245 20.24 3.71 5.96
CA TYR A 245 21.29 2.68 6.09
C TYR A 245 22.41 2.81 5.06
N LYS A 246 22.46 3.85 4.22
CA LYS A 246 23.52 4.03 3.22
C LYS A 246 24.68 4.87 3.70
N THR A 247 24.66 5.32 4.94
CA THR A 247 25.69 6.14 5.57
C THR A 247 26.74 5.31 6.33
N ASN A 248 27.85 5.93 6.70
CA ASN A 248 28.88 5.40 7.59
C ASN A 248 29.64 4.14 7.11
N TRP A 249 29.49 3.73 5.87
CA TRP A 249 30.23 2.61 5.30
C TRP A 249 31.66 3.04 4.91
N VAL A 250 32.60 2.08 4.99
CA VAL A 250 33.97 2.32 4.51
C VAL A 250 33.94 2.55 2.99
N PRO A 251 34.56 3.63 2.48
CA PRO A 251 34.56 3.95 1.04
C PRO A 251 35.03 2.77 0.17
N ARG A 252 34.32 2.53 -0.93
CA ARG A 252 34.66 1.52 -1.94
C ARG A 252 34.81 2.16 -3.31
N PHE A 253 35.43 1.41 -4.24
CA PHE A 253 35.52 1.85 -5.62
C PHE A 253 34.15 2.02 -6.25
N ASN A 254 33.89 3.20 -6.81
CA ASN A 254 32.68 3.52 -7.58
C ASN A 254 31.36 3.21 -6.84
N GLU A 255 31.28 3.51 -5.57
CA GLU A 255 30.14 3.19 -4.69
C GLU A 255 28.79 3.77 -5.15
N SER A 256 28.79 4.86 -5.92
CA SER A 256 27.59 5.48 -6.50
C SER A 256 26.81 4.57 -7.47
N GLY A 257 27.42 3.48 -7.93
CA GLY A 257 26.81 2.47 -8.82
C GLY A 257 26.06 1.33 -8.12
N ILE A 258 25.94 1.35 -6.77
CA ILE A 258 25.23 0.28 -6.03
C ILE A 258 23.73 0.35 -6.32
N VAL A 259 23.22 -0.64 -7.04
CA VAL A 259 21.79 -0.84 -7.26
C VAL A 259 21.30 -1.95 -6.34
N VAL A 260 20.57 -1.60 -5.29
CA VAL A 260 19.83 -2.56 -4.47
C VAL A 260 18.53 -2.88 -5.21
N LYS A 261 18.40 -4.09 -5.75
CA LYS A 261 17.10 -4.56 -6.27
C LYS A 261 16.22 -4.91 -5.08
N PRO A 262 15.08 -4.24 -4.87
CA PRO A 262 14.15 -4.66 -3.83
C PRO A 262 13.69 -6.10 -4.12
N LYS A 263 13.61 -6.93 -3.09
CA LYS A 263 12.95 -8.22 -3.19
C LYS A 263 11.50 -7.93 -3.60
N VAL A 264 11.13 -8.28 -4.83
CA VAL A 264 9.75 -8.14 -5.31
C VAL A 264 8.90 -9.02 -4.40
N ARG A 265 8.07 -8.38 -3.57
CA ARG A 265 7.02 -9.08 -2.83
C ARG A 265 6.13 -9.77 -3.87
N PRO A 266 5.78 -11.05 -3.72
CA PRO A 266 4.74 -11.64 -4.56
C PRO A 266 3.52 -10.72 -4.53
N PRO A 267 2.83 -10.47 -5.65
CA PRO A 267 1.64 -9.64 -5.64
C PRO A 267 0.68 -10.20 -4.58
N GLU A 268 0.20 -9.33 -3.71
CA GLU A 268 -0.88 -9.70 -2.79
C GLU A 268 -2.02 -10.28 -3.63
N PRO A 269 -2.66 -11.36 -3.19
CA PRO A 269 -3.78 -11.92 -3.92
C PRO A 269 -4.81 -10.79 -4.11
N THR A 270 -5.09 -10.47 -5.36
CA THR A 270 -6.11 -9.49 -5.73
C THR A 270 -7.38 -9.85 -4.97
N PRO A 271 -7.99 -8.92 -4.19
CA PRO A 271 -9.25 -9.20 -3.53
C PRO A 271 -10.23 -9.68 -4.60
N ALA A 272 -10.82 -10.86 -4.38
CA ALA A 272 -11.75 -11.49 -5.30
C ALA A 272 -12.80 -10.44 -5.69
N SER A 273 -12.93 -10.18 -6.99
CA SER A 273 -13.89 -9.23 -7.55
C SER A 273 -15.24 -9.42 -6.87
N ALA A 274 -15.77 -8.35 -6.28
CA ALA A 274 -17.06 -8.35 -5.65
C ALA A 274 -18.10 -8.91 -6.63
N THR A 275 -18.54 -10.13 -6.39
CA THR A 275 -19.61 -10.78 -7.15
C THR A 275 -20.86 -9.95 -6.89
N THR A 276 -21.34 -9.25 -7.90
CA THR A 276 -22.59 -8.52 -7.88
C THR A 276 -23.71 -9.52 -7.58
N ILE A 277 -24.20 -9.53 -6.34
CA ILE A 277 -25.37 -10.33 -5.97
C ILE A 277 -26.58 -9.65 -6.61
N LYS A 278 -27.11 -10.24 -7.69
CA LYS A 278 -28.42 -9.86 -8.24
C LYS A 278 -29.48 -10.19 -7.19
N PRO A 279 -30.43 -9.28 -6.91
CA PRO A 279 -31.56 -9.59 -6.05
C PRO A 279 -32.39 -10.73 -6.67
N GLY A 280 -32.56 -11.80 -5.91
CA GLY A 280 -33.35 -12.92 -6.33
C GLY A 280 -34.81 -12.51 -6.52
N ALA A 281 -35.39 -12.81 -7.69
CA ALA A 281 -36.81 -12.77 -7.95
C ALA A 281 -37.50 -13.76 -7.00
N ARG A 282 -38.41 -13.25 -6.18
CA ARG A 282 -39.39 -14.10 -5.46
C ARG A 282 -40.44 -14.54 -6.46
N GLN A 283 -40.63 -15.86 -6.59
CA GLN A 283 -41.84 -16.47 -7.08
C GLN A 283 -42.94 -16.42 -6.02
#